data_03d09a3826269f46ce19d9aa33e660e3
#
_entry.id   03d09a3826269f46ce19d9aa33e660e3
#
_cell.length_a   1.000
_cell.length_b   1.000
_cell.length_c   1.000
_cell.angle_alpha   90.00
_cell.angle_beta   90.00
_cell.angle_gamma   90.00
#
_symmetry.space_group_name_H-M   'P 1'
#
loop_
_entity.id
_entity.type
_entity.pdbx_description
1 polymer ?
#
loop_
_entity_poly.entity_id
_entity_poly.type
_entity_poly.pdbx_seq_one_letter_code
_entity_poly.pdbx_strand_id
1 'polypeptide(L)'
;MNEKEKMSKVEVYVTYKKSILDPQGQAIKAATQKLGYSEIQDIRVGKYFEIEVEGEPQMAVKKVEEIAEKMLANPNMETYKVEVVD
;
A
#
# COMPACT_ATOMS: atom_id res chain seq x y z
N MET A 1 24.56 -16.60 14.61
CA MET A 1 23.49 -15.58 14.47
C MET A 1 22.19 -16.17 14.95
N ASN A 2 21.56 -15.53 15.90
CA ASN A 2 20.28 -16.06 16.39
C ASN A 2 19.15 -15.51 15.52
N GLU A 3 17.96 -16.09 15.68
CA GLU A 3 16.83 -15.75 14.84
C GLU A 3 16.34 -14.32 14.99
N LYS A 4 16.59 -13.73 16.15
CA LYS A 4 16.20 -12.34 16.38
C LYS A 4 16.95 -11.36 15.50
N GLU A 5 18.09 -11.78 14.96
CA GLU A 5 18.87 -10.94 14.08
C GLU A 5 18.41 -11.02 12.64
N LYS A 6 17.54 -12.00 12.33
CA LYS A 6 16.96 -12.12 11.00
C LYS A 6 15.69 -11.33 10.95
N MET A 7 15.73 -10.25 10.21
CA MET A 7 14.56 -9.39 10.02
C MET A 7 14.29 -9.29 8.54
N SER A 8 13.03 -9.41 8.20
CA SER A 8 12.59 -9.18 6.84
C SER A 8 11.78 -7.89 6.82
N LYS A 9 12.00 -7.09 5.81
CA LYS A 9 11.25 -5.87 5.61
C LYS A 9 10.22 -6.10 4.52
N VAL A 10 8.97 -5.83 4.83
CA VAL A 10 7.87 -6.05 3.90
C VAL A 10 7.14 -4.75 3.71
N GLU A 11 6.88 -4.40 2.46
CA GLU A 11 6.15 -3.20 2.09
C GLU A 11 4.75 -3.57 1.64
N VAL A 12 3.77 -2.80 2.09
CA VAL A 12 2.38 -3.00 1.68
C VAL A 12 1.86 -1.70 1.09
N TYR A 13 1.30 -1.80 -0.10
CA TYR A 13 0.67 -0.67 -0.79
C TYR A 13 -0.82 -0.96 -0.87
N VAL A 14 -1.62 -0.04 -0.36
CA VAL A 14 -3.08 -0.18 -0.32
C VAL A 14 -3.71 0.96 -1.11
N THR A 15 -4.53 0.63 -2.09
CA THR A 15 -5.23 1.64 -2.90
C THR A 15 -6.68 1.23 -3.10
N TYR A 16 -7.52 2.20 -3.43
CA TYR A 16 -8.89 1.89 -3.82
C TYR A 16 -8.90 1.06 -5.10
N LYS A 17 -9.87 0.16 -5.21
CA LYS A 17 -10.11 -0.55 -6.46
C LYS A 17 -10.42 0.46 -7.55
N LYS A 18 -10.08 0.10 -8.79
CA LYS A 18 -10.28 1.01 -9.93
C LYS A 18 -11.73 1.44 -10.10
N SER A 19 -12.67 0.58 -9.71
CA SER A 19 -14.10 0.88 -9.82
C SER A 19 -14.62 1.78 -8.73
N ILE A 20 -13.82 2.05 -7.71
CA ILE A 20 -14.24 2.86 -6.56
C ILE A 20 -13.69 4.27 -6.74
N LEU A 21 -14.55 5.25 -6.50
CA LEU A 21 -14.15 6.66 -6.55
C LEU A 21 -13.15 6.95 -5.42
N ASP A 22 -12.09 7.65 -5.76
CA ASP A 22 -11.09 8.11 -4.81
C ASP A 22 -11.29 9.62 -4.61
N PRO A 23 -12.05 10.03 -3.60
CA PRO A 23 -12.37 11.46 -3.44
C PRO A 23 -11.15 12.32 -3.14
N GLN A 24 -10.18 11.77 -2.42
CA GLN A 24 -8.95 12.50 -2.10
C GLN A 24 -8.10 12.72 -3.34
N GLY A 25 -7.92 11.67 -4.15
CA GLY A 25 -7.19 11.79 -5.41
C GLY A 25 -7.87 12.75 -6.37
N GLN A 26 -9.21 12.71 -6.45
CA GLN A 26 -9.95 13.62 -7.31
C GLN A 26 -9.80 15.07 -6.87
N ALA A 27 -9.81 15.32 -5.57
CA ALA A 27 -9.63 16.67 -5.05
C ALA A 27 -8.23 17.20 -5.37
N ILE A 28 -7.21 16.38 -5.24
CA ILE A 28 -5.85 16.77 -5.56
C ILE A 28 -5.71 17.04 -7.06
N LYS A 29 -6.30 16.17 -7.87
CA LYS A 29 -6.29 16.37 -9.32
C LYS A 29 -6.90 17.71 -9.70
N ALA A 30 -8.06 18.03 -9.13
CA ALA A 30 -8.72 19.30 -9.41
C ALA A 30 -7.85 20.50 -9.03
N ALA A 31 -7.15 20.38 -7.89
CA ALA A 31 -6.24 21.42 -7.43
C ALA A 31 -5.06 21.62 -8.40
N THR A 32 -4.48 20.51 -8.90
CA THR A 32 -3.36 20.62 -9.85
C THR A 32 -3.81 21.28 -11.14
N GLN A 33 -5.02 20.99 -11.59
CA GLN A 33 -5.54 21.59 -12.82
C GLN A 33 -5.78 23.08 -12.65
N LYS A 34 -6.23 23.50 -11.47
CA LYS A 34 -6.38 24.92 -11.18
C LYS A 34 -5.05 25.66 -11.17
N LEU A 35 -3.98 24.96 -10.84
CA LEU A 35 -2.63 25.53 -10.87
C LEU A 35 -2.02 25.57 -12.29
N GLY A 36 -2.76 25.07 -13.27
CA GLY A 36 -2.32 25.11 -14.65
C GLY A 36 -1.67 23.86 -15.20
N TYR A 37 -1.71 22.78 -14.43
CA TYR A 37 -1.11 21.50 -14.85
C TYR A 37 -2.16 20.63 -15.55
N SER A 38 -2.60 21.07 -16.70
CA SER A 38 -3.68 20.40 -17.43
C SER A 38 -3.29 19.02 -17.96
N GLU A 39 -1.99 18.73 -18.02
CA GLU A 39 -1.50 17.42 -18.45
C GLU A 39 -1.71 16.31 -17.41
N ILE A 40 -2.05 16.66 -16.16
CA ILE A 40 -2.31 15.67 -15.13
C ILE A 40 -3.66 15.02 -15.37
N GLN A 41 -3.64 13.75 -15.73
CA GLN A 41 -4.86 13.03 -16.14
C GLN A 41 -5.53 12.28 -14.99
N ASP A 42 -4.75 11.86 -14.00
CA ASP A 42 -5.30 11.12 -12.87
C ASP A 42 -4.36 11.18 -11.69
N ILE A 43 -4.93 11.14 -10.50
CA ILE A 43 -4.17 11.06 -9.25
C ILE A 43 -4.91 10.09 -8.35
N ARG A 44 -4.19 9.12 -7.85
CA ARG A 44 -4.75 8.15 -6.91
C ARG A 44 -3.94 8.21 -5.62
N VAL A 45 -4.65 8.25 -4.51
CA VAL A 45 -4.04 8.29 -3.18
C VAL A 45 -4.14 6.91 -2.56
N GLY A 46 -3.10 6.50 -1.89
CA GLY A 46 -3.09 5.20 -1.22
C GLY A 46 -2.32 5.27 0.08
N LYS A 47 -2.28 4.13 0.76
CA LYS A 47 -1.52 3.97 1.99
C LYS A 47 -0.30 3.11 1.73
N TYR A 48 0.76 3.39 2.45
CA TYR A 48 1.99 2.63 2.36
C TYR A 48 2.42 2.23 3.77
N PHE A 49 2.72 0.96 3.96
CA PHE A 49 3.18 0.44 5.23
C PHE A 49 4.55 -0.20 5.07
N GLU A 50 5.46 0.08 5.99
CA GLU A 50 6.71 -0.65 6.12
C GLU A 50 6.61 -1.50 7.37
N ILE A 51 6.79 -2.79 7.21
CA ILE A 51 6.65 -3.71 8.32
C ILE A 51 7.93 -4.54 8.44
N GLU A 52 8.53 -4.49 9.61
CA GLU A 52 9.67 -5.33 9.91
C GLU A 52 9.17 -6.56 10.63
N VAL A 53 9.51 -7.72 10.10
CA VAL A 53 9.04 -8.99 10.62
C VAL A 53 10.23 -9.86 10.96
N GLU A 54 10.24 -10.39 12.17
CA GLU A 54 11.25 -11.34 12.58
C GLU A 54 11.03 -12.65 11.84
N GLY A 55 12.08 -13.16 11.18
CA GLY A 55 12.04 -14.44 10.50
C GLY A 55 12.39 -14.36 9.02
N GLU A 56 12.21 -15.47 8.34
CA GLU A 56 12.53 -15.62 6.94
C GLU A 56 11.54 -14.85 6.04
N PRO A 57 12.01 -14.36 4.88
CA PRO A 57 11.15 -13.56 4.00
C PRO A 57 9.85 -14.23 3.59
N GLN A 58 9.90 -15.53 3.32
CA GLN A 58 8.71 -16.26 2.87
C GLN A 58 7.64 -16.29 3.94
N MET A 59 8.04 -16.50 5.19
CA MET A 59 7.09 -16.49 6.30
C MET A 59 6.60 -15.09 6.59
N ALA A 60 7.50 -14.11 6.49
CA ALA A 60 7.14 -12.71 6.71
C ALA A 60 6.06 -12.25 5.73
N VAL A 61 6.23 -12.59 4.45
CA VAL A 61 5.24 -12.22 3.42
C VAL A 61 3.89 -12.82 3.73
N LYS A 62 3.84 -14.09 4.12
CA LYS A 62 2.56 -14.74 4.43
C LYS A 62 1.85 -14.06 5.59
N LYS A 63 2.59 -13.74 6.64
CA LYS A 63 2.00 -13.08 7.80
C LYS A 63 1.50 -11.69 7.47
N VAL A 64 2.26 -10.95 6.66
CA VAL A 64 1.86 -9.61 6.28
C VAL A 64 0.64 -9.65 5.35
N GLU A 65 0.57 -10.65 4.46
CA GLU A 65 -0.62 -10.80 3.63
C GLU A 65 -1.87 -11.03 4.46
N GLU A 66 -1.78 -11.84 5.52
CA GLU A 66 -2.90 -12.03 6.43
C GLU A 66 -3.29 -10.73 7.12
N ILE A 67 -2.31 -9.97 7.59
CA ILE A 67 -2.56 -8.70 8.26
C ILE A 67 -3.20 -7.71 7.29
N ALA A 68 -2.69 -7.65 6.06
CA ALA A 68 -3.23 -6.74 5.06
C ALA A 68 -4.70 -7.04 4.80
N GLU A 69 -5.04 -8.32 4.66
CA GLU A 69 -6.41 -8.73 4.42
C GLU A 69 -7.33 -8.43 5.61
N LYS A 70 -6.82 -8.60 6.82
CA LYS A 70 -7.64 -8.48 8.03
C LYS A 70 -7.76 -7.05 8.54
N MET A 71 -6.72 -6.23 8.37
CA MET A 71 -6.70 -4.94 9.06
C MET A 71 -6.15 -3.77 8.25
N LEU A 72 -5.34 -4.00 7.22
CA LEU A 72 -4.72 -2.88 6.53
C LEU A 72 -5.54 -2.37 5.35
N ALA A 73 -6.27 -3.25 4.71
CA ALA A 73 -7.09 -2.92 3.55
C ALA A 73 -8.54 -3.29 3.81
N ASN A 74 -9.44 -2.48 3.26
CA ASN A 74 -10.87 -2.80 3.26
C ASN A 74 -11.12 -3.63 2.01
N PRO A 75 -11.40 -4.95 2.13
CA PRO A 75 -11.48 -5.82 0.96
C PRO A 75 -12.63 -5.46 0.01
N ASN A 76 -13.64 -4.75 0.48
CA ASN A 76 -14.75 -4.34 -0.38
C ASN A 76 -14.38 -3.16 -1.27
N MET A 77 -13.48 -2.30 -0.82
CA MET A 77 -13.18 -1.03 -1.48
C MET A 77 -11.74 -0.92 -1.94
N GLU A 78 -10.83 -1.71 -1.38
CA GLU A 78 -9.40 -1.53 -1.60
C GLU A 78 -8.74 -2.82 -2.07
N THR A 79 -7.63 -2.65 -2.77
CA THR A 79 -6.71 -3.74 -3.09
C THR A 79 -5.39 -3.46 -2.41
N TYR A 80 -4.56 -4.49 -2.31
CA TYR A 80 -3.24 -4.31 -1.72
C TYR A 80 -2.21 -5.12 -2.48
N LYS A 81 -0.96 -4.68 -2.35
CA LYS A 81 0.18 -5.35 -2.93
C LYS A 81 1.23 -5.48 -1.83
N VAL A 82 1.80 -6.67 -1.69
CA VAL A 82 2.80 -6.97 -0.67
C VAL A 82 4.11 -7.30 -1.36
N GLU A 83 5.19 -6.64 -0.95
CA GLU A 83 6.51 -6.90 -1.50
C GLU A 83 7.52 -7.04 -0.37
N VAL A 84 8.37 -8.05 -0.45
CA VAL A 84 9.49 -8.17 0.47
C VAL A 84 10.66 -7.37 -0.09
N VAL A 85 11.34 -6.66 0.81
CA VAL A 85 12.49 -5.83 0.46
C VAL A 85 13.67 -6.29 1.30
N ASP A 86 14.77 -6.55 0.66
CA ASP A 86 15.99 -6.95 1.39
C ASP A 86 16.82 -5.75 1.80
#